data_4b8f2929dd0200271b659c068fea63d8
#
_entry.id   4b8f2929dd0200271b659c068fea63d8
#
_cell.length_a   1.000
_cell.length_b   1.000
_cell.length_c   1.000
_cell.angle_alpha   90.00
_cell.angle_beta   90.00
_cell.angle_gamma   90.00
#
_symmetry.space_group_name_H-M   'P 1'
#
loop_
_entity.id
_entity.type
_entity.pdbx_description
1 polymer ?
#
loop_
_entity_poly.entity_id
_entity_poly.type
_entity_poly.pdbx_seq_one_letter_code
_entity_poly.pdbx_strand_id
1 'polypeptide(L)'
;RRGACWGLGQFVAVGGSDQRNLWTSPDGLTWTQINQGSGWVADCAFGNNMLLAAGGFHYLSSSEDGITWSTGGNFSGEHLRSAAYGNGVFVAVGGSGACMTSDGETWDVETIHGAENINRVAYGNGSFVGAGSAGAIVISSDNGQTWSQTTVGSDDWSTIFFGNNYFYVGRSNVLYRSTDGISWELVNATNGVTPRGIVGSTLFGTSSDAFYRSDDGGSSWVELAPLTY
;
A
#
# COMPACT_ATOMS: atom_id res chain seq x y z
N ARG A 1 10.81 -4.63 1.16
CA ARG A 1 9.45 -4.55 0.57
C ARG A 1 9.50 -3.43 -0.45
N ARG A 2 8.75 -3.56 -1.53
CA ARG A 2 8.82 -2.64 -2.67
C ARG A 2 7.42 -2.40 -3.18
N GLY A 3 7.13 -1.15 -3.57
CA GLY A 3 5.86 -0.72 -4.12
C GLY A 3 5.98 -0.42 -5.61
N ALA A 4 4.84 -0.35 -6.28
CA ALA A 4 4.73 0.17 -7.63
C ALA A 4 3.36 0.84 -7.79
N CYS A 5 3.31 1.89 -8.60
CA CYS A 5 2.09 2.58 -8.96
C CYS A 5 2.10 2.97 -10.44
N TRP A 6 0.94 3.32 -10.96
CA TRP A 6 0.76 3.87 -12.29
C TRP A 6 0.18 5.27 -12.20
N GLY A 7 0.77 6.22 -12.88
CA GLY A 7 0.28 7.59 -12.94
C GLY A 7 1.05 8.40 -13.96
N LEU A 8 0.47 9.51 -14.43
CA LEU A 8 1.08 10.40 -15.43
C LEU A 8 1.51 9.67 -16.72
N GLY A 9 0.80 8.59 -17.09
CA GLY A 9 1.12 7.80 -18.27
C GLY A 9 2.36 6.92 -18.15
N GLN A 10 2.83 6.63 -16.94
CA GLN A 10 4.01 5.81 -16.69
C GLN A 10 3.87 4.93 -15.45
N PHE A 11 4.63 3.85 -15.44
CA PHE A 11 4.87 3.03 -14.25
C PHE A 11 5.93 3.68 -13.38
N VAL A 12 5.73 3.62 -12.08
CA VAL A 12 6.73 3.98 -11.07
C VAL A 12 6.96 2.77 -10.18
N ALA A 13 8.19 2.33 -10.07
CA ALA A 13 8.60 1.27 -9.15
C ALA A 13 9.55 1.87 -8.09
N VAL A 14 9.37 1.46 -6.84
CA VAL A 14 10.13 1.98 -5.72
C VAL A 14 10.80 0.87 -4.93
N GLY A 15 11.96 1.16 -4.36
CA GLY A 15 12.71 0.17 -3.57
C GLY A 15 14.11 0.64 -3.20
N GLY A 16 14.98 -0.32 -2.96
CA GLY A 16 16.36 -0.10 -2.51
C GLY A 16 16.52 -0.30 -1.01
N SER A 17 17.73 -0.65 -0.58
CA SER A 17 18.09 -0.77 0.83
C SER A 17 18.89 0.44 1.31
N ASP A 18 19.70 1.03 0.44
CA ASP A 18 20.72 2.01 0.80
C ASP A 18 20.59 3.33 0.03
N GLN A 19 19.77 3.34 -1.01
CA GLN A 19 19.51 4.51 -1.84
C GLN A 19 18.00 4.63 -2.10
N ARG A 20 17.49 5.87 -2.07
CA ARG A 20 16.10 6.18 -2.42
C ARG A 20 15.93 6.08 -3.93
N ASN A 21 15.87 4.85 -4.41
CA ASN A 21 15.72 4.58 -5.82
C ASN A 21 14.25 4.52 -6.22
N LEU A 22 13.93 5.34 -7.23
CA LEU A 22 12.70 5.23 -8.00
C LEU A 22 13.10 4.85 -9.42
N TRP A 23 12.27 4.08 -10.07
CA TRP A 23 12.38 3.77 -11.49
C TRP A 23 11.09 4.13 -12.15
N THR A 24 11.17 4.78 -13.32
CA THR A 24 10.00 5.11 -14.14
C THR A 24 10.09 4.41 -15.47
N SER A 25 8.95 4.05 -16.03
CA SER A 25 8.86 3.39 -17.33
C SER A 25 7.54 3.74 -18.02
N PRO A 26 7.55 4.18 -19.29
CA PRO A 26 6.33 4.42 -20.04
C PRO A 26 5.67 3.13 -20.54
N ASP A 27 6.42 2.04 -20.66
CA ASP A 27 6.02 0.79 -21.32
C ASP A 27 6.15 -0.46 -20.44
N GLY A 28 6.71 -0.34 -19.24
CA GLY A 28 7.00 -1.46 -18.33
C GLY A 28 8.22 -2.30 -18.75
N LEU A 29 8.90 -1.95 -19.83
CA LEU A 29 10.04 -2.69 -20.39
C LEU A 29 11.35 -1.90 -20.23
N THR A 30 11.31 -0.61 -20.57
CA THR A 30 12.47 0.28 -20.45
C THR A 30 12.33 1.12 -19.19
N TRP A 31 13.31 0.99 -18.28
CA TRP A 31 13.26 1.64 -16.97
C TRP A 31 14.38 2.68 -16.82
N THR A 32 13.99 3.87 -16.39
CA THR A 32 14.93 4.95 -16.03
C THR A 32 15.01 5.09 -14.52
N GLN A 33 16.22 5.05 -14.00
CA GLN A 33 16.47 5.21 -12.56
C GLN A 33 16.53 6.68 -12.19
N ILE A 34 15.84 7.03 -11.10
CA ILE A 34 15.88 8.35 -10.46
C ILE A 34 16.39 8.16 -9.03
N ASN A 35 17.52 8.77 -8.72
CA ASN A 35 18.14 8.69 -7.39
C ASN A 35 17.70 9.89 -6.54
N GLN A 36 17.10 9.64 -5.39
CA GLN A 36 16.60 10.65 -4.45
C GLN A 36 17.43 10.72 -3.15
N GLY A 37 18.69 10.27 -3.19
CA GLY A 37 19.59 10.30 -2.04
C GLY A 37 19.65 9.00 -1.24
N SER A 38 20.01 9.08 0.04
CA SER A 38 20.18 7.91 0.91
C SER A 38 18.90 7.48 1.62
N GLY A 39 18.73 6.19 1.86
CA GLY A 39 17.57 5.59 2.51
C GLY A 39 16.84 4.62 1.60
N TRP A 40 15.60 4.29 1.94
CA TRP A 40 14.77 3.37 1.16
C TRP A 40 13.37 3.96 0.93
N VAL A 41 12.79 3.65 -0.23
CA VAL A 41 11.39 3.96 -0.56
C VAL A 41 10.58 2.68 -0.44
N ALA A 42 9.48 2.75 0.28
CA ALA A 42 8.64 1.60 0.61
C ALA A 42 7.47 1.44 -0.35
N ASP A 43 6.83 2.56 -0.70
CA ASP A 43 5.59 2.56 -1.47
C ASP A 43 5.42 3.86 -2.24
N CYS A 44 4.53 3.83 -3.24
CA CYS A 44 4.11 5.00 -3.99
C CYS A 44 2.59 4.96 -4.25
N ALA A 45 2.02 6.14 -4.42
CA ALA A 45 0.62 6.33 -4.78
C ALA A 45 0.47 7.40 -5.86
N PHE A 46 -0.62 7.33 -6.62
CA PHE A 46 -0.97 8.34 -7.62
C PHE A 46 -2.39 8.85 -7.39
N GLY A 47 -2.58 10.14 -7.51
CA GLY A 47 -3.87 10.80 -7.45
C GLY A 47 -3.71 12.30 -7.65
N ASN A 48 -4.80 13.00 -7.92
CA ASN A 48 -4.79 14.45 -8.14
C ASN A 48 -3.68 14.93 -9.10
N ASN A 49 -3.42 14.15 -10.15
CA ASN A 49 -2.35 14.38 -11.14
C ASN A 49 -0.93 14.47 -10.52
N MET A 50 -0.72 13.84 -9.38
CA MET A 50 0.53 13.83 -8.64
C MET A 50 0.92 12.42 -8.21
N LEU A 51 2.21 12.11 -8.26
CA LEU A 51 2.83 10.92 -7.69
C LEU A 51 3.35 11.23 -6.29
N LEU A 52 3.15 10.31 -5.37
CA LEU A 52 3.72 10.36 -4.03
C LEU A 52 4.61 9.14 -3.81
N ALA A 53 5.76 9.33 -3.17
CA ALA A 53 6.64 8.26 -2.70
C ALA A 53 6.90 8.41 -1.19
N ALA A 54 6.75 7.30 -0.46
CA ALA A 54 6.91 7.23 0.99
C ALA A 54 7.94 6.17 1.39
N GLY A 55 8.71 6.41 2.46
CA GLY A 55 9.74 5.47 2.86
C GLY A 55 10.38 5.72 4.21
N GLY A 56 11.57 5.16 4.38
CA GLY A 56 12.33 5.24 5.62
C GLY A 56 12.97 6.60 5.87
N PHE A 57 13.34 6.85 7.13
CA PHE A 57 13.91 8.11 7.56
C PHE A 57 13.02 9.33 7.23
N HIS A 58 11.70 9.18 7.45
CA HIS A 58 10.70 10.23 7.22
C HIS A 58 10.63 10.71 5.75
N TYR A 59 10.97 9.82 4.81
CA TYR A 59 10.97 10.18 3.40
C TYR A 59 9.54 10.26 2.86
N LEU A 60 9.18 11.44 2.44
CA LEU A 60 8.04 11.75 1.60
C LEU A 60 8.51 12.62 0.45
N SER A 61 8.05 12.34 -0.74
CA SER A 61 8.40 13.08 -1.94
C SER A 61 7.25 13.04 -2.92
N SER A 62 6.99 14.14 -3.60
CA SER A 62 5.93 14.27 -4.59
C SER A 62 6.50 14.67 -5.95
N SER A 63 5.77 14.36 -7.02
CA SER A 63 6.15 14.68 -8.39
C SER A 63 4.92 14.85 -9.27
N GLU A 64 4.90 15.90 -10.09
CA GLU A 64 3.86 16.15 -11.11
C GLU A 64 4.24 15.65 -12.50
N ASP A 65 5.50 15.24 -12.70
CA ASP A 65 6.03 14.76 -13.99
C ASP A 65 6.65 13.36 -13.92
N GLY A 66 6.83 12.82 -12.70
CA GLY A 66 7.50 11.54 -12.45
C GLY A 66 9.02 11.56 -12.60
N ILE A 67 9.60 12.72 -12.90
CA ILE A 67 11.05 12.92 -13.15
C ILE A 67 11.64 13.81 -12.07
N THR A 68 11.01 14.94 -11.84
CA THR A 68 11.41 15.92 -10.82
C THR A 68 10.63 15.64 -9.53
N TRP A 69 11.33 15.38 -8.44
CA TRP A 69 10.73 15.03 -7.17
C TRP A 69 11.08 16.08 -6.12
N SER A 70 10.06 16.67 -5.51
CA SER A 70 10.23 17.53 -4.33
C SER A 70 10.40 16.66 -3.09
N THR A 71 11.26 17.06 -2.17
CA THR A 71 11.32 16.43 -0.84
C THR A 71 10.26 17.07 0.05
N GLY A 72 9.28 16.26 0.46
CA GLY A 72 8.30 16.63 1.49
C GLY A 72 8.96 16.77 2.86
N GLY A 73 8.23 17.35 3.81
CA GLY A 73 8.73 17.76 5.12
C GLY A 73 9.45 16.68 5.93
N ASN A 74 10.32 17.12 6.82
CA ASN A 74 10.94 16.26 7.83
C ASN A 74 9.92 15.98 8.94
N PHE A 75 9.44 14.76 9.01
CA PHE A 75 8.57 14.32 10.10
C PHE A 75 9.42 13.76 11.25
N SER A 76 9.06 14.13 12.46
CA SER A 76 9.55 13.43 13.64
C SER A 76 8.68 12.21 13.86
N GLY A 77 9.13 11.03 13.54
CA GLY A 77 8.31 9.83 13.71
C GLY A 77 8.95 8.58 13.15
N GLU A 78 8.14 7.56 12.93
CA GLU A 78 8.59 6.25 12.44
C GLU A 78 8.68 6.20 10.90
N HIS A 79 9.25 5.12 10.40
CA HIS A 79 9.36 4.86 8.97
C HIS A 79 7.99 4.65 8.33
N LEU A 80 7.70 5.39 7.26
CA LEU A 80 6.52 5.16 6.44
C LEU A 80 6.70 3.90 5.59
N ARG A 81 5.61 3.14 5.44
CA ARG A 81 5.64 1.81 4.84
C ARG A 81 4.67 1.63 3.68
N SER A 82 3.64 2.44 3.62
CA SER A 82 2.64 2.39 2.55
C SER A 82 1.96 3.73 2.38
N ALA A 83 1.47 3.98 1.17
CA ALA A 83 0.71 5.17 0.83
C ALA A 83 -0.50 4.80 -0.02
N ALA A 84 -1.60 5.54 0.15
CA ALA A 84 -2.79 5.45 -0.67
C ALA A 84 -3.34 6.85 -0.97
N TYR A 85 -4.06 6.97 -2.08
CA TYR A 85 -4.79 8.18 -2.45
C TYR A 85 -6.29 7.90 -2.46
N GLY A 86 -7.07 8.84 -1.95
CA GLY A 86 -8.52 8.79 -1.99
C GLY A 86 -9.15 10.10 -1.51
N ASN A 87 -10.32 10.41 -2.02
CA ASN A 87 -11.07 11.60 -1.65
C ASN A 87 -10.27 12.93 -1.66
N GLY A 88 -9.35 13.06 -2.64
CA GLY A 88 -8.52 14.27 -2.79
C GLY A 88 -7.29 14.33 -1.88
N VAL A 89 -7.02 13.31 -1.07
CA VAL A 89 -5.94 13.30 -0.07
C VAL A 89 -5.06 12.06 -0.25
N PHE A 90 -3.74 12.26 -0.08
CA PHE A 90 -2.81 11.17 0.13
C PHE A 90 -2.70 10.87 1.62
N VAL A 91 -2.69 9.60 1.97
CA VAL A 91 -2.41 9.12 3.31
C VAL A 91 -1.25 8.15 3.25
N ALA A 92 -0.18 8.43 3.99
CA ALA A 92 0.95 7.54 4.16
C ALA A 92 1.02 7.06 5.62
N VAL A 93 1.23 5.77 5.82
CA VAL A 93 1.24 5.14 7.15
C VAL A 93 2.54 4.40 7.43
N GLY A 94 2.86 4.29 8.72
CA GLY A 94 3.98 3.49 9.20
C GLY A 94 4.10 3.57 10.73
N GLY A 95 4.60 2.51 11.38
CA GLY A 95 4.60 2.49 12.83
C GLY A 95 3.21 2.73 13.41
N SER A 96 3.08 3.69 14.30
CA SER A 96 1.82 4.13 14.90
C SER A 96 1.34 5.49 14.38
N GLY A 97 1.78 5.91 13.19
CA GLY A 97 1.46 7.23 12.63
C GLY A 97 0.89 7.21 11.21
N ALA A 98 0.21 8.29 10.88
CA ALA A 98 -0.24 8.63 9.54
C ALA A 98 0.16 10.05 9.19
N CYS A 99 0.50 10.27 7.93
CA CYS A 99 0.76 11.59 7.36
C CYS A 99 -0.21 11.82 6.20
N MET A 100 -0.81 13.00 6.12
CA MET A 100 -1.78 13.35 5.09
C MET A 100 -1.37 14.60 4.35
N THR A 101 -1.67 14.64 3.05
CA THR A 101 -1.50 15.83 2.21
C THR A 101 -2.48 15.83 1.04
N SER A 102 -2.91 17.01 0.63
CA SER A 102 -3.67 17.23 -0.60
C SER A 102 -2.81 17.80 -1.74
N ASP A 103 -1.71 18.45 -1.41
CA ASP A 103 -0.85 19.22 -2.31
C ASP A 103 0.58 18.68 -2.44
N GLY A 104 0.96 17.69 -1.61
CA GLY A 104 2.31 17.12 -1.58
C GLY A 104 3.39 18.04 -0.96
N GLU A 105 3.01 19.21 -0.47
CA GLU A 105 3.90 20.22 0.11
C GLU A 105 3.67 20.40 1.60
N THR A 106 2.40 20.53 2.00
CA THR A 106 1.98 20.66 3.39
C THR A 106 1.48 19.32 3.92
N TRP A 107 1.89 18.97 5.15
CA TRP A 107 1.62 17.65 5.72
C TRP A 107 1.04 17.77 7.12
N ASP A 108 -0.11 17.15 7.32
CA ASP A 108 -0.66 16.89 8.64
C ASP A 108 -0.16 15.53 9.14
N VAL A 109 0.14 15.45 10.44
CA VAL A 109 0.66 14.22 11.05
C VAL A 109 -0.21 13.82 12.23
N GLU A 110 -0.70 12.58 12.19
CA GLU A 110 -1.55 12.03 13.23
C GLU A 110 -0.95 10.76 13.86
N THR A 111 -1.19 10.59 15.15
CA THR A 111 -0.85 9.36 15.84
C THR A 111 -2.05 8.43 15.86
N ILE A 112 -1.85 7.20 15.39
CA ILE A 112 -2.87 6.16 15.43
C ILE A 112 -2.75 5.45 16.78
N HIS A 113 -3.56 5.90 17.75
CA HIS A 113 -3.52 5.36 19.10
C HIS A 113 -3.95 3.88 19.15
N GLY A 114 -3.18 3.09 19.89
CA GLY A 114 -3.47 1.67 20.13
C GLY A 114 -3.05 0.73 18.99
N ALA A 115 -2.62 1.25 17.86
CA ALA A 115 -2.10 0.45 16.76
C ALA A 115 -0.58 0.58 16.66
N GLU A 116 0.10 -0.55 16.65
CA GLU A 116 1.53 -0.59 16.41
C GLU A 116 1.82 -1.20 15.03
N ASN A 117 2.83 -0.65 14.37
CA ASN A 117 3.34 -1.20 13.10
C ASN A 117 2.28 -1.38 12.01
N ILE A 118 1.58 -0.28 11.66
CA ILE A 118 0.74 -0.28 10.45
C ILE A 118 1.64 -0.45 9.22
N ASN A 119 1.42 -1.52 8.49
CA ASN A 119 2.30 -1.93 7.40
C ASN A 119 1.79 -1.50 6.03
N ARG A 120 0.48 -1.39 5.88
CA ARG A 120 -0.19 -1.13 4.61
C ARG A 120 -1.44 -0.28 4.81
N VAL A 121 -1.81 0.49 3.78
CA VAL A 121 -3.06 1.25 3.72
C VAL A 121 -3.67 1.12 2.34
N ALA A 122 -4.99 1.10 2.28
CA ALA A 122 -5.78 1.16 1.06
C ALA A 122 -6.95 2.13 1.24
N TYR A 123 -7.44 2.70 0.15
CA TYR A 123 -8.64 3.53 0.14
C TYR A 123 -9.76 2.84 -0.66
N GLY A 124 -10.97 2.91 -0.13
CA GLY A 124 -12.17 2.40 -0.78
C GLY A 124 -13.43 2.76 0.02
N ASN A 125 -14.57 2.78 -0.64
CA ASN A 125 -15.87 3.06 -0.02
C ASN A 125 -15.88 4.28 0.91
N GLY A 126 -15.10 5.33 0.57
CA GLY A 126 -15.03 6.57 1.34
C GLY A 126 -14.12 6.52 2.57
N SER A 127 -13.38 5.43 2.80
CA SER A 127 -12.53 5.25 3.98
C SER A 127 -11.11 4.82 3.63
N PHE A 128 -10.14 5.25 4.41
CA PHE A 128 -8.82 4.65 4.47
C PHE A 128 -8.81 3.51 5.48
N VAL A 129 -8.30 2.36 5.07
CA VAL A 129 -8.15 1.20 5.95
C VAL A 129 -6.69 0.79 5.96
N GLY A 130 -6.09 0.77 7.15
CA GLY A 130 -4.73 0.32 7.37
C GLY A 130 -4.69 -1.06 8.01
N ALA A 131 -3.65 -1.83 7.71
CA ALA A 131 -3.44 -3.17 8.24
C ALA A 131 -2.00 -3.31 8.79
N GLY A 132 -1.87 -3.91 9.95
CA GLY A 132 -0.61 -3.96 10.70
C GLY A 132 -0.31 -5.29 11.37
N SER A 133 0.50 -5.22 12.41
CA SER A 133 0.92 -6.38 13.20
C SER A 133 -0.18 -6.85 14.13
N ALA A 134 -0.10 -8.12 14.56
CA ALA A 134 -1.00 -8.75 15.53
C ALA A 134 -2.50 -8.59 15.21
N GLY A 135 -2.84 -8.65 13.94
CA GLY A 135 -4.23 -8.53 13.48
C GLY A 135 -4.77 -7.10 13.46
N ALA A 136 -3.95 -6.08 13.71
CA ALA A 136 -4.41 -4.70 13.77
C ALA A 136 -4.99 -4.23 12.44
N ILE A 137 -6.19 -3.67 12.50
CA ILE A 137 -6.87 -2.95 11.42
C ILE A 137 -7.24 -1.57 11.95
N VAL A 138 -6.91 -0.53 11.21
CA VAL A 138 -7.26 0.85 11.53
C VAL A 138 -8.08 1.46 10.42
N ILE A 139 -9.04 2.31 10.76
CA ILE A 139 -10.01 2.86 9.80
C ILE A 139 -10.16 4.36 10.05
N SER A 140 -10.09 5.13 8.97
CA SER A 140 -10.41 6.55 8.95
C SER A 140 -11.45 6.83 7.87
N SER A 141 -12.52 7.52 8.23
CA SER A 141 -13.57 8.01 7.31
C SER A 141 -13.54 9.53 7.12
N ASP A 142 -12.53 10.19 7.66
CA ASP A 142 -12.36 11.65 7.65
C ASP A 142 -11.01 12.09 7.05
N ASN A 143 -10.55 11.35 6.02
CA ASN A 143 -9.31 11.64 5.29
C ASN A 143 -8.02 11.49 6.12
N GLY A 144 -8.02 10.58 7.10
CA GLY A 144 -6.85 10.30 7.92
C GLY A 144 -6.74 11.15 9.18
N GLN A 145 -7.70 12.06 9.44
CA GLN A 145 -7.66 12.96 10.60
C GLN A 145 -7.92 12.23 11.92
N THR A 146 -8.83 11.27 11.91
CA THR A 146 -9.04 10.38 13.07
C THR A 146 -9.07 8.93 12.66
N TRP A 147 -8.68 8.06 13.57
CA TRP A 147 -8.57 6.62 13.33
C TRP A 147 -9.24 5.83 14.44
N SER A 148 -10.07 4.89 14.05
CA SER A 148 -10.57 3.82 14.93
C SER A 148 -9.84 2.52 14.66
N GLN A 149 -9.78 1.63 15.66
CA GLN A 149 -9.08 0.36 15.58
C GLN A 149 -10.01 -0.81 15.84
N THR A 150 -9.79 -1.89 15.10
CA THR A 150 -10.31 -3.23 15.36
C THR A 150 -9.22 -4.28 15.20
N THR A 151 -9.51 -5.52 15.52
CA THR A 151 -8.57 -6.64 15.38
C THR A 151 -9.22 -7.75 14.56
N VAL A 152 -8.49 -8.25 13.57
CA VAL A 152 -8.92 -9.34 12.69
C VAL A 152 -7.85 -10.43 12.71
N GLY A 153 -8.18 -11.59 13.26
CA GLY A 153 -7.17 -12.64 13.47
C GLY A 153 -6.07 -12.21 14.45
N SER A 154 -4.91 -12.84 14.34
CA SER A 154 -3.74 -12.56 15.19
C SER A 154 -2.46 -12.40 14.35
N ASP A 155 -2.58 -12.39 13.04
CA ASP A 155 -1.46 -12.38 12.11
C ASP A 155 -0.92 -10.96 11.86
N ASP A 156 0.36 -10.90 11.45
CA ASP A 156 0.93 -9.69 10.89
C ASP A 156 0.49 -9.56 9.43
N TRP A 157 -0.38 -8.64 9.14
CA TRP A 157 -0.89 -8.44 7.79
C TRP A 157 0.20 -7.94 6.84
N SER A 158 0.36 -8.63 5.72
CA SER A 158 1.37 -8.30 4.71
C SER A 158 0.81 -7.53 3.53
N THR A 159 -0.50 -7.56 3.34
CA THR A 159 -1.18 -6.88 2.24
C THR A 159 -2.55 -6.37 2.69
N ILE A 160 -2.95 -5.22 2.13
CA ILE A 160 -4.33 -4.76 2.05
C ILE A 160 -4.52 -4.10 0.68
N PHE A 161 -5.67 -4.29 0.07
CA PHE A 161 -6.08 -3.62 -1.16
C PHE A 161 -7.60 -3.54 -1.25
N PHE A 162 -8.10 -2.67 -2.11
CA PHE A 162 -9.53 -2.50 -2.34
C PHE A 162 -9.88 -2.81 -3.80
N GLY A 163 -10.99 -3.50 -4.01
CA GLY A 163 -11.57 -3.74 -5.32
C GLY A 163 -12.85 -4.55 -5.22
N ASN A 164 -13.69 -4.51 -6.26
CA ASN A 164 -15.01 -5.13 -6.26
C ASN A 164 -15.86 -4.78 -5.03
N ASN A 165 -15.75 -3.55 -4.55
CA ASN A 165 -16.46 -3.06 -3.37
C ASN A 165 -16.06 -3.72 -2.04
N TYR A 166 -14.89 -4.39 -2.00
CA TYR A 166 -14.34 -5.00 -0.79
C TYR A 166 -12.92 -4.53 -0.52
N PHE A 167 -12.61 -4.34 0.74
CA PHE A 167 -11.25 -4.41 1.25
C PHE A 167 -10.86 -5.87 1.42
N TYR A 168 -9.65 -6.19 1.05
CA TYR A 168 -9.05 -7.51 1.26
C TYR A 168 -7.81 -7.35 2.12
N VAL A 169 -7.70 -8.12 3.19
CA VAL A 169 -6.50 -8.20 4.01
C VAL A 169 -6.01 -9.63 4.06
N GLY A 170 -4.71 -9.82 3.91
CA GLY A 170 -4.19 -11.18 3.84
C GLY A 170 -2.70 -11.33 4.11
N ARG A 171 -2.33 -12.60 4.22
CA ARG A 171 -0.97 -13.11 4.19
C ARG A 171 -0.98 -14.54 3.60
N SER A 172 0.17 -15.22 3.58
CA SER A 172 0.40 -16.46 2.83
C SER A 172 -0.60 -17.60 3.03
N ASN A 173 -1.42 -17.60 4.09
CA ASN A 173 -2.34 -18.71 4.37
C ASN A 173 -3.77 -18.25 4.65
N VAL A 174 -4.02 -16.96 4.63
CA VAL A 174 -5.31 -16.42 5.09
C VAL A 174 -5.70 -15.19 4.30
N LEU A 175 -6.98 -15.07 3.96
CA LEU A 175 -7.58 -13.92 3.30
C LEU A 175 -8.91 -13.59 3.98
N TYR A 176 -9.04 -12.35 4.45
CA TYR A 176 -10.29 -11.77 4.88
C TYR A 176 -10.74 -10.69 3.91
N ARG A 177 -12.04 -10.44 3.86
CA ARG A 177 -12.61 -9.30 3.14
C ARG A 177 -13.65 -8.56 3.97
N SER A 178 -13.87 -7.29 3.64
CA SER A 178 -14.82 -6.41 4.29
C SER A 178 -15.34 -5.36 3.32
N THR A 179 -16.60 -4.98 3.41
CA THR A 179 -17.16 -3.85 2.65
C THR A 179 -16.97 -2.51 3.35
N ASP A 180 -16.83 -2.52 4.68
CA ASP A 180 -16.80 -1.33 5.54
C ASP A 180 -15.47 -1.12 6.29
N GLY A 181 -14.56 -2.10 6.21
CA GLY A 181 -13.30 -2.10 6.97
C GLY A 181 -13.45 -2.43 8.45
N ILE A 182 -14.69 -2.65 8.94
CA ILE A 182 -15.02 -2.90 10.34
C ILE A 182 -15.38 -4.37 10.56
N SER A 183 -16.31 -4.86 9.75
CA SER A 183 -16.80 -6.24 9.80
C SER A 183 -16.08 -7.07 8.75
N TRP A 184 -15.35 -8.09 9.19
CA TRP A 184 -14.50 -8.90 8.33
C TRP A 184 -14.96 -10.35 8.29
N GLU A 185 -15.04 -10.91 7.10
CA GLU A 185 -15.32 -12.32 6.87
C GLU A 185 -14.08 -13.05 6.34
N LEU A 186 -13.83 -14.24 6.88
CA LEU A 186 -12.80 -15.13 6.36
C LEU A 186 -13.25 -15.68 5.00
N VAL A 187 -12.47 -15.41 3.95
CA VAL A 187 -12.78 -15.91 2.60
C VAL A 187 -12.32 -17.35 2.46
N ASN A 188 -11.04 -17.62 2.72
CA ASN A 188 -10.50 -19.00 2.70
C ASN A 188 -9.05 -19.03 3.23
N ALA A 189 -8.55 -20.26 3.47
CA ALA A 189 -7.12 -20.53 3.56
C ALA A 189 -6.52 -20.52 2.15
N THR A 190 -5.56 -19.64 1.89
CA THR A 190 -5.01 -19.39 0.54
C THR A 190 -3.95 -20.41 0.11
N ASN A 191 -3.76 -21.51 0.86
CA ASN A 191 -2.81 -22.60 0.58
C ASN A 191 -1.39 -22.12 0.22
N GLY A 192 -0.87 -21.14 0.97
CA GLY A 192 0.45 -20.57 0.73
C GLY A 192 0.49 -19.39 -0.23
N VAL A 193 -0.61 -19.08 -0.90
CA VAL A 193 -0.70 -17.89 -1.77
C VAL A 193 -0.89 -16.64 -0.93
N THR A 194 -0.03 -15.63 -1.15
CA THR A 194 -0.23 -14.29 -0.61
C THR A 194 -0.96 -13.45 -1.65
N PRO A 195 -2.19 -13.00 -1.37
CA PRO A 195 -2.89 -12.08 -2.25
C PRO A 195 -2.12 -10.78 -2.42
N ARG A 196 -2.09 -10.23 -3.64
CA ARG A 196 -1.31 -9.03 -3.97
C ARG A 196 -2.15 -7.87 -4.48
N GLY A 197 -3.27 -8.16 -5.12
CA GLY A 197 -4.15 -7.16 -5.69
C GLY A 197 -5.28 -7.75 -6.51
N ILE A 198 -6.04 -6.87 -7.14
CA ILE A 198 -7.22 -7.20 -7.93
C ILE A 198 -7.22 -6.39 -9.23
N VAL A 199 -7.62 -7.01 -10.33
CA VAL A 199 -7.88 -6.37 -11.62
C VAL A 199 -9.25 -6.83 -12.12
N GLY A 200 -10.18 -5.89 -12.27
CA GLY A 200 -11.58 -6.26 -12.50
C GLY A 200 -12.11 -7.11 -11.35
N SER A 201 -12.59 -8.32 -11.62
CA SER A 201 -13.06 -9.27 -10.61
C SER A 201 -12.01 -10.31 -10.19
N THR A 202 -10.86 -10.33 -10.87
CA THR A 202 -9.83 -11.35 -10.67
C THR A 202 -8.81 -10.91 -9.63
N LEU A 203 -8.63 -11.70 -8.58
CA LEU A 203 -7.56 -11.55 -7.62
C LEU A 203 -6.27 -12.18 -8.15
N PHE A 204 -5.15 -11.54 -7.85
CA PHE A 204 -3.81 -12.04 -8.15
C PHE A 204 -3.01 -12.22 -6.86
N GLY A 205 -2.20 -13.26 -6.83
CA GLY A 205 -1.38 -13.60 -5.68
C GLY A 205 -0.07 -14.27 -6.07
N THR A 206 0.81 -14.42 -5.10
CA THR A 206 2.10 -15.10 -5.26
C THR A 206 2.34 -16.08 -4.12
N SER A 207 2.97 -17.21 -4.42
CA SER A 207 3.68 -18.03 -3.43
C SER A 207 5.18 -17.77 -3.49
N SER A 208 5.99 -18.63 -2.91
CA SER A 208 7.46 -18.59 -3.04
C SER A 208 7.95 -18.82 -4.46
N ASP A 209 7.19 -19.55 -5.27
CA ASP A 209 7.62 -20.19 -6.51
C ASP A 209 6.69 -19.94 -7.71
N ALA A 210 5.51 -19.34 -7.52
CA ALA A 210 4.58 -19.15 -8.62
C ALA A 210 3.66 -17.92 -8.46
N PHE A 211 3.09 -17.52 -9.60
CA PHE A 211 1.97 -16.57 -9.68
C PHE A 211 0.64 -17.32 -9.72
N TYR A 212 -0.38 -16.74 -9.11
CA TYR A 212 -1.72 -17.28 -9.00
C TYR A 212 -2.78 -16.27 -9.36
N ARG A 213 -3.92 -16.74 -9.82
CA ARG A 213 -5.15 -15.96 -9.93
C ARG A 213 -6.32 -16.67 -9.26
N SER A 214 -7.30 -15.89 -8.85
CA SER A 214 -8.60 -16.34 -8.37
C SER A 214 -9.71 -15.54 -9.02
N ASP A 215 -10.66 -16.21 -9.63
CA ASP A 215 -11.82 -15.60 -10.30
C ASP A 215 -13.11 -15.73 -9.44
N ASP A 216 -13.00 -16.31 -8.25
CA ASP A 216 -14.09 -16.57 -7.30
C ASP A 216 -13.94 -15.81 -5.97
N GLY A 217 -13.24 -14.67 -6.01
CA GLY A 217 -13.06 -13.79 -4.85
C GLY A 217 -12.09 -14.33 -3.80
N GLY A 218 -11.19 -15.25 -4.18
CA GLY A 218 -10.17 -15.82 -3.31
C GLY A 218 -10.52 -17.20 -2.75
N SER A 219 -11.67 -17.76 -3.13
CA SER A 219 -12.12 -19.08 -2.63
C SER A 219 -11.29 -20.23 -3.21
N SER A 220 -10.81 -20.09 -4.46
CA SER A 220 -9.84 -21.00 -5.06
C SER A 220 -8.77 -20.24 -5.84
N TRP A 221 -7.59 -20.86 -6.02
CA TRP A 221 -6.44 -20.25 -6.68
C TRP A 221 -5.90 -21.17 -7.78
N VAL A 222 -5.68 -20.60 -8.95
CA VAL A 222 -5.13 -21.29 -10.13
C VAL A 222 -3.72 -20.76 -10.38
N GLU A 223 -2.75 -21.66 -10.46
CA GLU A 223 -1.38 -21.32 -10.82
C GLU A 223 -1.30 -20.87 -12.27
N LEU A 224 -0.61 -19.75 -12.54
CA LEU A 224 -0.44 -19.19 -13.87
C LEU A 224 0.91 -19.54 -14.48
N ALA A 225 1.97 -19.34 -13.70
CA ALA A 225 3.34 -19.61 -14.12
C ALA A 225 4.27 -19.76 -12.91
N PRO A 226 5.28 -20.64 -12.97
CA PRO A 226 6.34 -20.67 -11.97
C PRO A 226 7.20 -19.42 -12.06
N LEU A 227 7.72 -18.97 -10.90
CA LEU A 227 8.76 -17.94 -10.86
C LEU A 227 10.09 -18.59 -11.28
N THR A 228 10.59 -18.23 -12.44
CA THR A 228 11.94 -18.60 -12.87
C THR A 228 12.94 -17.55 -12.40
N TYR A 229 13.89 -17.96 -11.57
CA TYR A 229 14.98 -17.12 -11.08
C TYR A 229 16.21 -17.26 -11.97
#